data_37fb7d52d28217a6b9508a041a34581e
#
_entry.id   37fb7d52d28217a6b9508a041a34581e
#
_cell.length_a   1.000
_cell.length_b   1.000
_cell.length_c   1.000
_cell.angle_alpha   90.00
_cell.angle_beta   90.00
_cell.angle_gamma   90.00
#
_symmetry.space_group_name_H-M   'P 1'
#
loop_
_entity.id
_entity.type
_entity.pdbx_description
1 polymer ?
#
loop_
_entity_poly.entity_id
_entity_poly.type
_entity_poly.pdbx_seq_one_letter_code
_entity_poly.pdbx_strand_id
1 'polypeptide(L)'
;MKRVLLLDTSIASQNIGDEIINDSIRMNWAELYEKNYICKYPTHTPPYTWWQQLLVPQKFNIITNSDYKFLCGTNALYTNMMRPLPQWNVFPWNASFFKNTILLGVGAGINCNHINLYTKYLYKKILSKKFIHSTRDEYTKNMLEALGYRAMNTGCPTLWGLTDDVCRKIPSTKSDKVLFTLTGYQADAENDKLMVDILRNNYNELFFWPQTPTDLDYLRNLGDFDVKIVRPNLCAYDKILKNNDIDYVGNRLHGGIRALQDGCRSLIIAIDYRAVNMSKQYGLPIIERENIRSELDKFINSSFDTKITGLDFGVIEKWKMQFEF
;
A
#
# COMPACT_ATOMS: atom_id res chain seq x y z
N MET A 1 -11.55 0.41 26.77
CA MET A 1 -10.26 0.35 26.05
C MET A 1 -9.97 -1.10 25.69
N LYS A 2 -9.80 -1.42 24.41
CA LYS A 2 -9.51 -2.77 23.90
C LYS A 2 -8.01 -2.94 23.64
N ARG A 3 -7.54 -4.18 23.65
CA ARG A 3 -6.18 -4.52 23.23
C ARG A 3 -6.21 -4.87 21.74
N VAL A 4 -5.54 -4.10 20.92
CA VAL A 4 -5.53 -4.28 19.46
C VAL A 4 -4.11 -4.61 19.01
N LEU A 5 -3.98 -5.71 18.29
CA LEU A 5 -2.76 -6.10 17.60
C LEU A 5 -2.83 -5.70 16.15
N LEU A 6 -1.92 -4.85 15.72
CA LEU A 6 -1.72 -4.52 14.32
C LEU A 6 -0.54 -5.33 13.77
N LEU A 7 -0.79 -6.14 12.79
CA LEU A 7 0.23 -6.78 11.98
C LEU A 7 0.63 -5.75 10.92
N ASP A 8 1.62 -4.95 11.30
CA ASP A 8 2.06 -3.76 10.58
C ASP A 8 3.08 -4.16 9.50
N THR A 9 2.69 -3.98 8.25
CA THR A 9 3.49 -4.37 7.08
C THR A 9 4.69 -3.46 6.83
N SER A 10 4.77 -2.30 7.52
CA SER A 10 5.91 -1.38 7.42
C SER A 10 7.08 -1.77 8.33
N ILE A 11 6.82 -2.55 9.39
CA ILE A 11 7.86 -2.99 10.31
C ILE A 11 8.71 -4.07 9.63
N ALA A 12 10.02 -3.86 9.60
CA ALA A 12 11.00 -4.70 8.90
C ALA A 12 10.80 -4.76 7.36
N SER A 13 10.07 -3.82 6.78
CA SER A 13 10.02 -3.60 5.34
C SER A 13 11.19 -2.72 4.88
N GLN A 14 11.72 -3.00 3.70
CA GLN A 14 12.69 -2.13 3.02
C GLN A 14 12.02 -1.10 2.11
N ASN A 15 10.68 -1.10 2.04
CA ASN A 15 9.90 -0.24 1.17
C ASN A 15 9.08 0.77 2.00
N ILE A 16 9.40 2.04 1.90
CA ILE A 16 8.66 3.14 2.58
C ILE A 16 7.19 3.20 2.13
N GLY A 17 6.85 2.68 0.96
CA GLY A 17 5.46 2.58 0.51
C GLY A 17 4.54 1.80 1.46
N ASP A 18 5.08 0.86 2.24
CA ASP A 18 4.31 0.13 3.26
C ASP A 18 3.99 1.01 4.48
N GLU A 19 4.86 1.99 4.79
CA GLU A 19 4.62 3.00 5.81
C GLU A 19 3.45 3.92 5.43
N ILE A 20 3.33 4.30 4.15
CA ILE A 20 2.21 5.09 3.63
C ILE A 20 0.88 4.38 3.88
N ILE A 21 0.81 3.06 3.68
CA ILE A 21 -0.42 2.29 3.93
C ILE A 21 -0.83 2.37 5.40
N ASN A 22 0.12 2.12 6.31
CA ASN A 22 -0.16 2.11 7.75
C ASN A 22 -0.45 3.51 8.30
N ASP A 23 0.22 4.55 7.78
CA ASP A 23 -0.10 5.93 8.10
C ASP A 23 -1.49 6.33 7.61
N SER A 24 -1.87 5.93 6.40
CA SER A 24 -3.22 6.16 5.86
C SER A 24 -4.31 5.48 6.70
N ILE A 25 -4.07 4.27 7.22
CA ILE A 25 -4.97 3.63 8.17
C ILE A 25 -5.13 4.50 9.42
N ARG A 26 -4.03 4.99 9.98
CA ARG A 26 -4.04 5.85 11.17
C ARG A 26 -4.79 7.15 10.93
N MET A 27 -4.56 7.80 9.80
CA MET A 27 -5.23 9.07 9.45
C MET A 27 -6.74 8.89 9.24
N ASN A 28 -7.15 7.82 8.57
CA ASN A 28 -8.55 7.59 8.20
C ASN A 28 -9.34 6.78 9.22
N TRP A 29 -8.69 6.28 10.28
CA TRP A 29 -9.34 5.57 11.38
C TRP A 29 -8.70 5.91 12.72
N ALA A 30 -8.67 7.21 13.05
CA ALA A 30 -8.04 7.72 14.27
C ALA A 30 -8.61 7.09 15.55
N GLU A 31 -9.92 6.82 15.58
CA GLU A 31 -10.61 6.19 16.70
C GLU A 31 -9.99 4.85 17.13
N LEU A 32 -9.53 4.05 16.16
CA LEU A 32 -8.81 2.78 16.42
C LEU A 32 -7.60 3.02 17.33
N TYR A 33 -6.86 4.11 17.08
CA TYR A 33 -5.60 4.39 17.79
C TYR A 33 -5.81 5.16 19.09
N GLU A 34 -6.76 6.08 19.12
CA GLU A 34 -7.00 6.97 20.27
C GLU A 34 -7.70 6.26 21.42
N LYS A 35 -8.58 5.33 21.14
CA LYS A 35 -9.40 4.67 22.14
C LYS A 35 -8.86 3.32 22.64
N ASN A 36 -7.76 2.82 22.06
CA ASN A 36 -7.30 1.47 22.29
C ASN A 36 -5.82 1.35 22.66
N TYR A 37 -5.47 0.28 23.35
CA TYR A 37 -4.08 -0.09 23.52
C TYR A 37 -3.58 -0.81 22.28
N ILE A 38 -2.68 -0.13 21.52
CA ILE A 38 -2.16 -0.64 20.26
C ILE A 38 -0.81 -1.34 20.47
N CYS A 39 -0.72 -2.57 20.00
CA CYS A 39 0.52 -3.32 19.90
C CYS A 39 0.80 -3.59 18.40
N LYS A 40 2.02 -3.33 17.93
CA LYS A 40 2.42 -3.54 16.54
C LYS A 40 3.41 -4.68 16.43
N TYR A 41 3.21 -5.53 15.43
CA TYR A 41 4.10 -6.64 15.09
C TYR A 41 4.38 -6.67 13.58
N PRO A 42 5.59 -7.09 13.19
CA PRO A 42 5.94 -7.22 11.77
C PRO A 42 5.17 -8.35 11.09
N THR A 43 5.03 -8.24 9.78
CA THR A 43 4.53 -9.32 8.93
C THR A 43 5.66 -10.08 8.22
N HIS A 44 6.75 -9.40 7.91
CA HIS A 44 7.88 -9.94 7.13
C HIS A 44 8.80 -10.88 7.92
N THR A 45 8.70 -10.85 9.24
CA THR A 45 9.49 -11.70 10.13
C THR A 45 8.58 -12.49 11.06
N PRO A 46 8.99 -13.66 11.56
CA PRO A 46 8.24 -14.38 12.59
C PRO A 46 8.12 -13.51 13.86
N PRO A 47 6.95 -13.51 14.53
CA PRO A 47 6.77 -12.73 15.75
C PRO A 47 7.64 -13.24 16.93
N TYR A 48 8.04 -14.49 16.84
CA TYR A 48 8.91 -15.17 17.83
C TYR A 48 9.48 -16.46 17.23
N THR A 49 10.51 -17.00 17.87
CA THR A 49 11.02 -18.34 17.57
C THR A 49 10.16 -19.42 18.27
N TRP A 50 10.04 -20.62 17.69
CA TRP A 50 9.16 -21.68 18.17
C TRP A 50 9.43 -22.08 19.64
N TRP A 51 10.68 -22.07 20.11
CA TRP A 51 11.05 -22.41 21.47
C TRP A 51 10.67 -21.35 22.49
N GLN A 52 10.60 -20.07 22.12
CA GLN A 52 10.18 -19.00 23.02
C GLN A 52 8.73 -19.19 23.49
N GLN A 53 7.85 -19.67 22.62
CA GLN A 53 6.47 -19.97 22.98
C GLN A 53 6.37 -21.05 24.06
N LEU A 54 7.29 -22.02 24.05
CA LEU A 54 7.34 -23.09 25.06
C LEU A 54 7.87 -22.59 26.41
N LEU A 55 8.87 -21.70 26.39
CA LEU A 55 9.53 -21.22 27.61
C LEU A 55 8.76 -20.10 28.33
N VAL A 56 8.05 -19.25 27.61
CA VAL A 56 7.36 -18.08 28.16
C VAL A 56 5.93 -17.94 27.64
N PRO A 57 5.07 -18.97 27.80
CA PRO A 57 3.73 -18.98 27.21
C PRO A 57 2.85 -17.83 27.71
N GLN A 58 3.04 -17.36 28.94
CA GLN A 58 2.24 -16.28 29.52
C GLN A 58 2.41 -14.95 28.78
N LYS A 59 3.63 -14.59 28.35
CA LYS A 59 3.87 -13.37 27.58
C LYS A 59 3.18 -13.42 26.22
N PHE A 60 3.18 -14.59 25.57
CA PHE A 60 2.50 -14.78 24.29
C PHE A 60 0.99 -14.76 24.42
N ASN A 61 0.44 -15.29 25.51
CA ASN A 61 -0.99 -15.28 25.77
C ASN A 61 -1.57 -13.85 25.87
N ILE A 62 -0.84 -12.90 26.41
CA ILE A 62 -1.27 -11.49 26.48
C ILE A 62 -1.47 -10.92 25.07
N ILE A 63 -0.59 -11.24 24.15
CA ILE A 63 -0.62 -10.74 22.76
C ILE A 63 -1.60 -11.57 21.92
N THR A 64 -1.57 -12.89 22.07
CA THR A 64 -2.46 -13.79 21.31
C THR A 64 -3.93 -13.61 21.69
N ASN A 65 -4.23 -13.15 22.88
CA ASN A 65 -5.57 -12.87 23.39
C ASN A 65 -5.97 -11.39 23.24
N SER A 66 -5.44 -10.69 22.24
CA SER A 66 -5.92 -9.36 21.87
C SER A 66 -7.39 -9.40 21.46
N ASP A 67 -8.15 -8.35 21.81
CA ASP A 67 -9.58 -8.25 21.46
C ASP A 67 -9.77 -8.21 19.94
N TYR A 68 -8.87 -7.50 19.24
CA TYR A 68 -8.82 -7.45 17.79
C TYR A 68 -7.39 -7.63 17.27
N LYS A 69 -7.26 -8.29 16.13
CA LYS A 69 -6.01 -8.43 15.38
C LYS A 69 -6.24 -8.04 13.94
N PHE A 70 -5.54 -7.03 13.46
CA PHE A 70 -5.65 -6.57 12.09
C PHE A 70 -4.38 -6.85 11.30
N LEU A 71 -4.51 -7.44 10.13
CA LEU A 71 -3.47 -7.45 9.13
C LEU A 71 -3.64 -6.21 8.25
N CYS A 72 -2.65 -5.31 8.27
CA CYS A 72 -2.75 -3.97 7.73
C CYS A 72 -2.21 -3.89 6.29
N GLY A 73 -3.11 -3.87 5.31
CA GLY A 73 -2.78 -3.60 3.91
C GLY A 73 -1.91 -4.65 3.21
N THR A 74 -1.26 -4.20 2.14
CA THR A 74 -0.36 -4.93 1.23
C THR A 74 -0.96 -6.17 0.55
N ASN A 75 -0.16 -6.83 -0.33
CA ASN A 75 -0.48 -8.12 -0.96
C ASN A 75 -0.02 -9.28 -0.08
N ALA A 76 -0.64 -9.45 1.08
CA ALA A 76 -0.22 -10.45 2.06
C ALA A 76 -0.83 -11.84 1.82
N LEU A 77 -1.91 -11.94 1.04
CA LEU A 77 -2.55 -13.21 0.73
C LEU A 77 -2.05 -13.80 -0.58
N TYR A 78 -1.92 -15.12 -0.60
CA TYR A 78 -1.54 -15.89 -1.78
C TYR A 78 -2.40 -17.14 -1.89
N THR A 79 -2.52 -17.68 -3.09
CA THR A 79 -3.12 -19.00 -3.32
C THR A 79 -2.17 -20.14 -2.93
N ASN A 80 -0.88 -19.83 -2.82
CA ASN A 80 0.14 -20.71 -2.26
C ASN A 80 0.96 -19.94 -1.21
N MET A 81 0.68 -20.20 0.07
CA MET A 81 1.42 -19.62 1.21
C MET A 81 2.75 -20.34 1.52
N MET A 82 3.05 -21.45 0.82
CA MET A 82 4.32 -22.14 0.92
C MET A 82 5.37 -21.44 0.05
N ARG A 83 5.81 -20.25 0.51
CA ARG A 83 6.78 -19.39 -0.19
C ARG A 83 8.01 -19.17 0.69
N PRO A 84 9.21 -19.07 0.11
CA PRO A 84 10.43 -18.85 0.90
C PRO A 84 10.45 -17.49 1.59
N LEU A 85 9.89 -16.45 0.96
CA LEU A 85 9.81 -15.08 1.51
C LEU A 85 8.38 -14.52 1.33
N PRO A 86 7.42 -14.93 2.18
CA PRO A 86 6.06 -14.41 2.10
C PRO A 86 5.99 -13.00 2.69
N GLN A 87 5.07 -12.16 2.19
CA GLN A 87 4.77 -10.85 2.77
C GLN A 87 4.12 -10.96 4.16
N TRP A 88 3.54 -12.10 4.47
CA TRP A 88 3.05 -12.47 5.78
C TRP A 88 3.69 -13.79 6.21
N ASN A 89 4.59 -13.72 7.16
CA ASN A 89 5.42 -14.84 7.60
C ASN A 89 4.65 -15.76 8.56
N VAL A 90 3.70 -16.52 8.02
CA VAL A 90 2.85 -17.44 8.75
C VAL A 90 3.11 -18.88 8.34
N PHE A 91 3.35 -19.71 9.34
CA PHE A 91 3.57 -21.15 9.20
C PHE A 91 2.74 -21.92 10.25
N PRO A 92 2.55 -23.25 10.10
CA PRO A 92 1.76 -24.03 11.03
C PRO A 92 2.19 -23.90 12.50
N TRP A 93 3.48 -23.74 12.77
CA TRP A 93 4.04 -23.63 14.14
C TRP A 93 3.84 -22.27 14.79
N ASN A 94 3.59 -21.19 14.05
CA ASN A 94 3.28 -19.87 14.60
C ASN A 94 1.83 -19.43 14.32
N ALA A 95 1.01 -20.27 13.70
CA ALA A 95 -0.36 -19.94 13.33
C ALA A 95 -1.25 -19.58 14.53
N SER A 96 -0.96 -20.13 15.72
CA SER A 96 -1.69 -19.80 16.96
C SER A 96 -1.60 -18.32 17.31
N PHE A 97 -0.46 -17.67 17.07
CA PHE A 97 -0.28 -16.23 17.28
C PHE A 97 -1.23 -15.40 16.40
N PHE A 98 -1.44 -15.83 15.17
CA PHE A 98 -2.26 -15.14 14.18
C PHE A 98 -3.74 -15.51 14.21
N LYS A 99 -4.16 -16.38 15.14
CA LYS A 99 -5.57 -16.81 15.24
C LYS A 99 -6.51 -15.60 15.38
N ASN A 100 -7.64 -15.65 14.66
CA ASN A 100 -8.66 -14.61 14.60
C ASN A 100 -8.19 -13.28 13.97
N THR A 101 -7.22 -13.32 13.08
CA THR A 101 -6.80 -12.13 12.32
C THR A 101 -7.90 -11.66 11.39
N ILE A 102 -8.14 -10.37 11.39
CA ILE A 102 -9.06 -9.64 10.52
C ILE A 102 -8.23 -8.92 9.47
N LEU A 103 -8.63 -9.00 8.21
CA LEU A 103 -7.96 -8.29 7.14
C LEU A 103 -8.45 -6.84 7.08
N LEU A 104 -7.53 -5.89 6.87
CA LEU A 104 -7.77 -4.46 6.76
C LEU A 104 -7.14 -3.95 5.46
N GLY A 105 -7.93 -3.81 4.38
CA GLY A 105 -7.47 -3.35 3.08
C GLY A 105 -6.42 -4.26 2.43
N VAL A 106 -6.47 -5.55 2.68
CA VAL A 106 -5.48 -6.52 2.22
C VAL A 106 -5.81 -7.01 0.82
N GLY A 107 -4.77 -7.16 -0.02
CA GLY A 107 -4.85 -7.76 -1.34
C GLY A 107 -4.24 -9.16 -1.41
N ALA A 108 -4.54 -9.86 -2.49
CA ALA A 108 -3.93 -11.12 -2.85
C ALA A 108 -3.01 -10.98 -4.06
N GLY A 109 -1.94 -11.77 -4.09
CA GLY A 109 -1.13 -11.93 -5.30
C GLY A 109 -1.94 -12.64 -6.38
N ILE A 110 -1.88 -12.13 -7.61
CA ILE A 110 -2.55 -12.72 -8.77
C ILE A 110 -1.71 -13.87 -9.32
N ASN A 111 -2.34 -14.83 -9.96
CA ASN A 111 -1.82 -15.91 -10.82
C ASN A 111 -1.87 -17.33 -10.26
N CYS A 112 -2.83 -17.66 -9.44
CA CYS A 112 -3.15 -19.07 -9.24
C CYS A 112 -4.66 -19.24 -9.21
N ASN A 113 -5.21 -19.97 -10.13
CA ASN A 113 -6.63 -20.29 -10.20
C ASN A 113 -7.09 -21.21 -9.05
N HIS A 114 -6.15 -21.82 -8.32
CA HIS A 114 -6.47 -22.74 -7.25
C HIS A 114 -5.67 -22.49 -5.97
N ILE A 115 -6.40 -22.30 -4.88
CA ILE A 115 -5.81 -22.24 -3.55
C ILE A 115 -5.46 -23.66 -3.11
N ASN A 116 -4.18 -23.93 -2.83
CA ASN A 116 -3.74 -25.26 -2.42
C ASN A 116 -4.23 -25.65 -1.02
N LEU A 117 -4.22 -26.95 -0.71
CA LEU A 117 -4.73 -27.48 0.55
C LEU A 117 -4.00 -26.93 1.79
N TYR A 118 -2.68 -26.73 1.68
CA TYR A 118 -1.88 -26.12 2.74
C TYR A 118 -2.36 -24.70 3.06
N THR A 119 -2.56 -23.88 2.05
CA THR A 119 -3.04 -22.51 2.21
C THR A 119 -4.46 -22.46 2.78
N LYS A 120 -5.36 -23.33 2.30
CA LYS A 120 -6.71 -23.47 2.88
C LYS A 120 -6.65 -23.84 4.37
N TYR A 121 -5.81 -24.81 4.73
CA TYR A 121 -5.60 -25.20 6.12
C TYR A 121 -5.08 -24.02 6.95
N LEU A 122 -4.07 -23.30 6.45
CA LEU A 122 -3.46 -22.18 7.14
C LEU A 122 -4.48 -21.05 7.37
N TYR A 123 -5.20 -20.61 6.33
CA TYR A 123 -6.23 -19.57 6.44
C TYR A 123 -7.33 -19.96 7.44
N LYS A 124 -7.74 -21.23 7.44
CA LYS A 124 -8.73 -21.73 8.42
C LYS A 124 -8.24 -21.60 9.87
N LYS A 125 -6.92 -21.62 10.10
CA LYS A 125 -6.32 -21.50 11.44
C LYS A 125 -6.18 -20.05 11.88
N ILE A 126 -5.92 -19.12 10.95
CA ILE A 126 -5.50 -17.76 11.29
C ILE A 126 -6.59 -16.71 11.05
N LEU A 127 -7.43 -16.84 10.02
CA LEU A 127 -8.43 -15.82 9.70
C LEU A 127 -9.67 -15.92 10.59
N SER A 128 -10.21 -14.77 10.94
CA SER A 128 -11.43 -14.66 11.73
C SER A 128 -12.65 -15.12 10.93
N LYS A 129 -13.52 -15.91 11.54
CA LYS A 129 -14.87 -16.21 11.01
C LYS A 129 -15.95 -15.32 11.61
N LYS A 130 -15.62 -14.61 12.69
CA LYS A 130 -16.56 -13.76 13.43
C LYS A 130 -16.77 -12.43 12.70
N PHE A 131 -15.70 -11.82 12.20
CA PHE A 131 -15.71 -10.49 11.61
C PHE A 131 -15.67 -10.54 10.08
N ILE A 132 -16.18 -9.50 9.44
CA ILE A 132 -16.10 -9.28 8.00
C ILE A 132 -14.70 -8.76 7.69
N HIS A 133 -14.04 -9.35 6.71
CA HIS A 133 -12.73 -8.91 6.26
C HIS A 133 -12.86 -7.72 5.30
N SER A 134 -11.92 -6.77 5.39
CA SER A 134 -11.75 -5.68 4.43
C SER A 134 -10.69 -6.08 3.41
N THR A 135 -11.05 -6.05 2.14
CA THR A 135 -10.14 -6.33 1.02
C THR A 135 -9.89 -5.08 0.20
N ARG A 136 -8.76 -5.07 -0.50
CA ARG A 136 -8.35 -3.97 -1.34
C ARG A 136 -9.01 -3.98 -2.73
N ASP A 137 -9.46 -5.15 -3.18
CA ASP A 137 -9.99 -5.39 -4.52
C ASP A 137 -11.01 -6.53 -4.53
N GLU A 138 -11.82 -6.59 -5.59
CA GLU A 138 -12.85 -7.61 -5.77
C GLU A 138 -12.27 -9.01 -5.94
N TYR A 139 -11.09 -9.14 -6.53
CA TYR A 139 -10.43 -10.45 -6.68
C TYR A 139 -10.17 -11.09 -5.31
N THR A 140 -9.60 -10.33 -4.39
CA THR A 140 -9.32 -10.80 -3.03
C THR A 140 -10.60 -11.09 -2.25
N LYS A 141 -11.65 -10.27 -2.41
CA LYS A 141 -12.96 -10.50 -1.82
C LYS A 141 -13.52 -11.84 -2.30
N ASN A 142 -13.61 -12.05 -3.61
CA ASN A 142 -14.12 -13.28 -4.20
C ASN A 142 -13.34 -14.51 -3.77
N MET A 143 -12.01 -14.40 -3.65
CA MET A 143 -11.15 -15.46 -3.14
C MET A 143 -11.51 -15.85 -1.69
N LEU A 144 -11.77 -14.88 -0.82
CA LEU A 144 -12.16 -15.13 0.57
C LEU A 144 -13.57 -15.72 0.68
N GLU A 145 -14.52 -15.24 -0.12
CA GLU A 145 -15.89 -15.74 -0.15
C GLU A 145 -15.92 -17.20 -0.63
N ALA A 146 -15.11 -17.55 -1.64
CA ALA A 146 -14.95 -18.94 -2.09
C ALA A 146 -14.36 -19.87 -1.00
N LEU A 147 -13.68 -19.31 -0.01
CA LEU A 147 -13.17 -20.01 1.16
C LEU A 147 -14.16 -20.02 2.35
N GLY A 148 -15.33 -19.41 2.19
CA GLY A 148 -16.39 -19.33 3.20
C GLY A 148 -16.18 -18.23 4.25
N TYR A 149 -15.42 -17.18 3.93
CA TYR A 149 -15.27 -15.98 4.75
C TYR A 149 -16.21 -14.87 4.24
N ARG A 150 -16.65 -14.00 5.15
CA ARG A 150 -17.36 -12.78 4.78
C ARG A 150 -16.32 -11.69 4.50
N ALA A 151 -16.45 -11.00 3.37
CA ALA A 151 -15.54 -9.94 2.99
C ALA A 151 -16.28 -8.76 2.34
N MET A 152 -15.73 -7.57 2.48
CA MET A 152 -16.14 -6.35 1.79
C MET A 152 -14.93 -5.75 1.07
N ASN A 153 -15.13 -5.33 -0.17
CA ASN A 153 -14.12 -4.55 -0.86
C ASN A 153 -14.22 -3.08 -0.40
N THR A 154 -13.30 -2.67 0.46
CA THR A 154 -13.21 -1.31 0.98
C THR A 154 -12.16 -0.47 0.24
N GLY A 155 -11.54 -1.03 -0.78
CA GLY A 155 -10.39 -0.43 -1.44
C GLY A 155 -9.11 -0.45 -0.60
N CYS A 156 -8.05 0.08 -1.18
CA CYS A 156 -6.80 0.30 -0.44
C CYS A 156 -7.00 1.41 0.60
N PRO A 157 -6.55 1.25 1.86
CA PRO A 157 -6.66 2.29 2.87
C PRO A 157 -6.04 3.64 2.47
N THR A 158 -5.08 3.63 1.56
CA THR A 158 -4.50 4.86 1.01
C THR A 158 -5.50 5.69 0.20
N LEU A 159 -6.57 5.09 -0.31
CA LEU A 159 -7.63 5.82 -1.03
C LEU A 159 -8.70 6.41 -0.10
N TRP A 160 -8.83 5.94 1.14
CA TRP A 160 -9.91 6.35 2.04
C TRP A 160 -9.97 7.84 2.35
N GLY A 161 -8.84 8.54 2.23
CA GLY A 161 -8.77 9.99 2.39
C GLY A 161 -9.04 10.81 1.13
N LEU A 162 -9.16 10.16 -0.05
CA LEU A 162 -9.36 10.84 -1.33
C LEU A 162 -10.85 11.06 -1.62
N THR A 163 -11.47 11.90 -0.79
CA THR A 163 -12.86 12.33 -0.97
C THR A 163 -12.98 13.30 -2.17
N ASP A 164 -14.20 13.49 -2.66
CA ASP A 164 -14.46 14.48 -3.73
C ASP A 164 -13.96 15.88 -3.36
N ASP A 165 -14.06 16.26 -2.07
CA ASP A 165 -13.58 17.55 -1.58
C ASP A 165 -12.06 17.67 -1.61
N VAL A 166 -11.34 16.59 -1.33
CA VAL A 166 -9.89 16.54 -1.45
C VAL A 166 -9.48 16.57 -2.91
N CYS A 167 -10.09 15.73 -3.75
CA CYS A 167 -9.77 15.64 -5.16
C CYS A 167 -10.00 16.97 -5.91
N ARG A 168 -11.07 17.70 -5.60
CA ARG A 168 -11.36 19.03 -6.20
C ARG A 168 -10.31 20.10 -5.89
N LYS A 169 -9.54 19.95 -4.84
CA LYS A 169 -8.47 20.90 -4.46
C LYS A 169 -7.15 20.63 -5.15
N ILE A 170 -7.00 19.46 -5.79
CA ILE A 170 -5.80 19.10 -6.54
C ILE A 170 -5.75 19.94 -7.81
N PRO A 171 -4.62 20.64 -8.09
CA PRO A 171 -4.47 21.41 -9.30
C PRO A 171 -4.68 20.55 -10.55
N SER A 172 -5.42 21.08 -11.52
CA SER A 172 -5.61 20.42 -12.83
C SER A 172 -4.47 20.70 -13.81
N THR A 173 -3.70 21.77 -13.57
CA THR A 173 -2.60 22.21 -14.43
C THR A 173 -1.25 21.89 -13.82
N LYS A 174 -0.25 21.79 -14.68
CA LYS A 174 1.15 21.46 -14.34
C LYS A 174 1.79 22.52 -13.43
N SER A 175 2.55 22.06 -12.44
CA SER A 175 3.48 22.88 -11.64
C SER A 175 4.81 23.11 -12.39
N ASP A 176 5.65 24.02 -11.86
CA ASP A 176 7.03 24.21 -12.36
C ASP A 176 8.01 23.16 -11.81
N LYS A 177 7.63 22.39 -10.80
CA LYS A 177 8.45 21.41 -10.12
C LYS A 177 7.82 20.03 -10.20
N VAL A 178 8.67 19.01 -10.21
CA VAL A 178 8.22 17.63 -10.16
C VAL A 178 9.01 16.82 -9.15
N LEU A 179 8.28 16.03 -8.35
CA LEU A 179 8.85 14.96 -7.57
C LEU A 179 8.61 13.65 -8.30
N PHE A 180 9.66 12.89 -8.53
CA PHE A 180 9.55 11.63 -9.22
C PHE A 180 10.15 10.47 -8.42
N THR A 181 9.71 9.26 -8.78
CA THR A 181 10.19 8.01 -8.18
C THR A 181 10.50 6.99 -9.26
N LEU A 182 11.53 6.19 -9.01
CA LEU A 182 11.90 5.01 -9.79
C LEU A 182 11.88 3.77 -8.92
N THR A 183 11.90 2.59 -9.55
CA THR A 183 12.01 1.33 -8.81
C THR A 183 13.09 0.43 -9.40
N GLY A 184 14.08 0.09 -8.57
CA GLY A 184 15.16 -0.80 -8.98
C GLY A 184 14.74 -2.28 -9.09
N TYR A 185 13.67 -2.71 -8.41
CA TYR A 185 13.26 -4.13 -8.41
C TYR A 185 12.51 -4.57 -9.69
N GLN A 186 11.97 -3.62 -10.45
CA GLN A 186 11.37 -3.82 -11.78
C GLN A 186 11.95 -2.81 -12.76
N ALA A 187 13.28 -2.77 -12.81
CA ALA A 187 14.03 -1.85 -13.63
C ALA A 187 13.72 -2.02 -15.13
N ASP A 188 13.54 -0.90 -15.81
CA ASP A 188 13.44 -0.79 -17.27
C ASP A 188 14.21 0.46 -17.69
N ALA A 189 15.50 0.26 -17.94
CA ALA A 189 16.44 1.37 -18.12
C ALA A 189 16.07 2.27 -19.31
N GLU A 190 15.49 1.73 -20.38
CA GLU A 190 15.10 2.52 -21.55
C GLU A 190 13.93 3.45 -21.21
N ASN A 191 12.82 2.90 -20.73
CA ASN A 191 11.62 3.67 -20.43
C ASN A 191 11.80 4.58 -19.20
N ASP A 192 12.51 4.13 -18.17
CA ASP A 192 12.74 4.94 -16.97
C ASP A 192 13.68 6.12 -17.27
N LYS A 193 14.72 5.94 -18.13
CA LYS A 193 15.56 7.04 -18.61
C LYS A 193 14.76 8.01 -19.46
N LEU A 194 13.95 7.51 -20.39
CA LEU A 194 13.07 8.32 -21.22
C LEU A 194 12.12 9.16 -20.35
N MET A 195 11.54 8.59 -19.30
CA MET A 195 10.71 9.31 -18.33
C MET A 195 11.48 10.49 -17.74
N VAL A 196 12.69 10.27 -17.21
CA VAL A 196 13.49 11.33 -16.60
C VAL A 196 13.84 12.42 -17.63
N ASP A 197 14.20 12.05 -18.85
CA ASP A 197 14.51 13.01 -19.93
C ASP A 197 13.28 13.87 -20.29
N ILE A 198 12.08 13.29 -20.35
CA ILE A 198 10.82 14.03 -20.56
C ILE A 198 10.56 14.98 -19.39
N LEU A 199 10.76 14.54 -18.14
CA LEU A 199 10.59 15.40 -16.95
C LEU A 199 11.52 16.60 -16.99
N ARG A 200 12.80 16.41 -17.34
CA ARG A 200 13.79 17.50 -17.48
C ARG A 200 13.41 18.54 -18.53
N ASN A 201 12.73 18.14 -19.58
CA ASN A 201 12.28 19.06 -20.63
C ASN A 201 11.02 19.84 -20.24
N ASN A 202 10.28 19.37 -19.23
CA ASN A 202 8.97 19.92 -18.88
C ASN A 202 8.94 20.66 -17.53
N TYR A 203 9.93 20.46 -16.66
CA TYR A 203 9.95 21.06 -15.33
C TYR A 203 11.27 21.77 -15.05
N ASN A 204 11.20 22.85 -14.27
CA ASN A 204 12.36 23.67 -13.92
C ASN A 204 13.19 23.03 -12.79
N GLU A 205 12.54 22.29 -11.89
CA GLU A 205 13.20 21.63 -10.76
C GLU A 205 12.70 20.19 -10.62
N LEU A 206 13.66 19.26 -10.52
CA LEU A 206 13.39 17.85 -10.34
C LEU A 206 13.83 17.39 -8.95
N PHE A 207 12.92 16.67 -8.26
CA PHE A 207 13.17 16.05 -6.98
C PHE A 207 13.01 14.54 -7.11
N PHE A 208 13.98 13.78 -6.62
CA PHE A 208 13.91 12.33 -6.61
C PHE A 208 13.74 11.80 -5.18
N TRP A 209 12.72 10.99 -4.95
CA TRP A 209 12.49 10.33 -3.67
C TRP A 209 12.69 8.82 -3.77
N PRO A 210 13.82 8.28 -3.23
CA PRO A 210 14.02 6.83 -3.16
C PRO A 210 13.15 6.21 -2.09
N GLN A 211 12.44 5.12 -2.41
CA GLN A 211 11.62 4.36 -1.45
C GLN A 211 12.28 3.08 -0.97
N THR A 212 13.28 2.59 -1.69
CA THR A 212 14.08 1.44 -1.32
C THR A 212 15.56 1.77 -1.42
N PRO A 213 16.44 1.02 -0.72
CA PRO A 213 17.89 1.27 -0.79
C PRO A 213 18.46 1.23 -2.21
N THR A 214 17.87 0.42 -3.09
CA THR A 214 18.37 0.22 -4.46
C THR A 214 17.92 1.30 -5.44
N ASP A 215 16.94 2.15 -5.09
CA ASP A 215 16.37 3.11 -6.04
C ASP A 215 17.36 4.24 -6.38
N LEU A 216 18.16 4.67 -5.41
CA LEU A 216 19.17 5.72 -5.64
C LEU A 216 20.34 5.23 -6.51
N ASP A 217 20.79 3.99 -6.29
CA ASP A 217 21.83 3.40 -7.13
C ASP A 217 21.31 3.15 -8.54
N TYR A 218 20.05 2.78 -8.66
CA TYR A 218 19.39 2.64 -9.96
C TYR A 218 19.36 3.96 -10.72
N LEU A 219 18.94 5.06 -10.08
CA LEU A 219 18.94 6.40 -10.72
C LEU A 219 20.36 6.77 -11.22
N ARG A 220 21.40 6.57 -10.39
CA ARG A 220 22.80 6.86 -10.74
C ARG A 220 23.27 6.05 -11.96
N ASN A 221 22.83 4.79 -12.04
CA ASN A 221 23.18 3.91 -13.17
C ASN A 221 22.46 4.29 -14.47
N LEU A 222 21.32 4.98 -14.42
CA LEU A 222 20.62 5.48 -15.59
C LEU A 222 21.33 6.68 -16.26
N GLY A 223 22.05 7.47 -15.47
CA GLY A 223 22.79 8.62 -15.96
C GLY A 223 23.05 9.66 -14.87
N ASP A 224 23.80 10.69 -15.25
CA ASP A 224 24.02 11.86 -14.41
C ASP A 224 22.90 12.89 -14.69
N PHE A 225 22.02 13.05 -13.72
CA PHE A 225 20.89 13.97 -13.80
C PHE A 225 21.01 15.05 -12.73
N ASP A 226 20.78 16.29 -13.09
CA ASP A 226 20.68 17.41 -12.13
C ASP A 226 19.33 17.29 -11.38
N VAL A 227 19.32 16.55 -10.27
CA VAL A 227 18.13 16.28 -9.47
C VAL A 227 18.41 16.47 -7.97
N LYS A 228 17.46 17.02 -7.26
CA LYS A 228 17.52 17.18 -5.81
C LYS A 228 17.05 15.89 -5.11
N ILE A 229 17.92 15.26 -4.34
CA ILE A 229 17.57 14.02 -3.64
C ILE A 229 16.78 14.34 -2.37
N VAL A 230 15.56 13.83 -2.27
CA VAL A 230 14.74 13.88 -1.06
C VAL A 230 15.18 12.75 -0.11
N ARG A 231 15.29 13.03 1.17
CA ARG A 231 15.68 12.03 2.17
C ARG A 231 14.73 10.83 2.15
N PRO A 232 15.24 9.57 2.26
CA PRO A 232 14.43 8.35 2.15
C PRO A 232 13.64 8.08 3.43
N ASN A 233 12.67 8.90 3.73
CA ASN A 233 11.70 8.73 4.81
C ASN A 233 10.40 9.49 4.49
N LEU A 234 9.29 9.03 5.07
CA LEU A 234 7.97 9.58 4.80
C LEU A 234 7.85 11.05 5.26
N CYS A 235 8.46 11.41 6.39
CA CYS A 235 8.42 12.78 6.90
C CYS A 235 9.03 13.81 5.92
N ALA A 236 10.16 13.46 5.28
CA ALA A 236 10.79 14.32 4.29
C ALA A 236 9.97 14.40 3.00
N TYR A 237 9.33 13.30 2.62
CA TYR A 237 8.41 13.25 1.49
C TYR A 237 7.20 14.15 1.71
N ASP A 238 6.49 13.98 2.84
CA ASP A 238 5.34 14.80 3.19
C ASP A 238 5.69 16.29 3.28
N LYS A 239 6.89 16.62 3.80
CA LYS A 239 7.33 18.01 3.90
C LYS A 239 7.47 18.68 2.54
N ILE A 240 7.91 17.97 1.52
CA ILE A 240 8.06 18.56 0.17
C ILE A 240 6.71 18.67 -0.54
N LEU A 241 5.77 17.74 -0.28
CA LEU A 241 4.43 17.76 -0.87
C LEU A 241 3.53 18.84 -0.28
N LYS A 242 3.65 19.15 1.02
CA LYS A 242 2.78 20.11 1.73
C LYS A 242 2.72 21.52 1.15
N ASN A 243 3.68 21.90 0.34
CA ASN A 243 3.67 23.20 -0.33
C ASN A 243 2.72 23.25 -1.55
N ASN A 244 2.16 22.12 -1.98
CA ASN A 244 1.21 21.95 -3.08
C ASN A 244 1.65 22.54 -4.44
N ASP A 245 2.91 22.94 -4.57
CA ASP A 245 3.50 23.58 -5.75
C ASP A 245 4.49 22.61 -6.42
N ILE A 246 4.08 21.34 -6.50
CA ILE A 246 4.89 20.27 -7.05
C ILE A 246 4.00 19.17 -7.62
N ASP A 247 4.29 18.72 -8.83
CA ASP A 247 3.65 17.55 -9.42
C ASP A 247 4.36 16.27 -8.93
N TYR A 248 3.65 15.17 -8.95
CA TYR A 248 4.25 13.83 -8.82
C TYR A 248 4.17 13.09 -10.15
N VAL A 249 5.28 12.50 -10.58
CA VAL A 249 5.34 11.55 -11.71
C VAL A 249 6.26 10.39 -11.34
N GLY A 250 5.76 9.15 -11.33
CA GLY A 250 6.67 8.05 -11.00
C GLY A 250 6.01 6.69 -10.88
N ASN A 251 6.84 5.65 -10.77
CA ASN A 251 6.42 4.26 -10.81
C ASN A 251 6.16 3.63 -9.43
N ARG A 252 6.12 4.44 -8.35
CA ARG A 252 5.77 4.00 -7.00
C ARG A 252 4.31 4.35 -6.70
N LEU A 253 3.42 3.35 -6.82
CA LEU A 253 1.97 3.50 -6.69
C LEU A 253 1.56 4.26 -5.42
N HIS A 254 2.01 3.81 -4.23
CA HIS A 254 1.62 4.45 -2.97
C HIS A 254 2.26 5.83 -2.80
N GLY A 255 3.43 6.08 -3.40
CA GLY A 255 4.02 7.41 -3.47
C GLY A 255 3.09 8.38 -4.20
N GLY A 256 2.61 8.02 -5.40
CA GLY A 256 1.66 8.84 -6.15
C GLY A 256 0.33 9.05 -5.43
N ILE A 257 -0.20 8.02 -4.78
CA ILE A 257 -1.44 8.16 -3.99
C ILE A 257 -1.22 9.10 -2.80
N ARG A 258 -0.07 9.04 -2.12
CA ARG A 258 0.26 9.96 -1.03
C ARG A 258 0.35 11.40 -1.52
N ALA A 259 0.92 11.63 -2.70
CA ALA A 259 0.95 12.97 -3.31
C ALA A 259 -0.47 13.49 -3.60
N LEU A 260 -1.39 12.64 -4.09
CA LEU A 260 -2.81 13.00 -4.21
C LEU A 260 -3.44 13.35 -2.86
N GLN A 261 -3.15 12.61 -1.78
CA GLN A 261 -3.66 12.89 -0.44
C GLN A 261 -3.20 14.26 0.09
N ASP A 262 -1.96 14.66 -0.26
CA ASP A 262 -1.39 15.96 0.10
C ASP A 262 -1.76 17.07 -0.89
N GLY A 263 -2.67 16.82 -1.84
CA GLY A 263 -3.22 17.80 -2.76
C GLY A 263 -2.34 18.10 -3.97
N CYS A 264 -1.35 17.28 -4.26
CA CYS A 264 -0.47 17.43 -5.42
C CYS A 264 -1.04 16.71 -6.66
N ARG A 265 -0.97 17.37 -7.82
CA ARG A 265 -1.26 16.75 -9.10
C ARG A 265 -0.32 15.58 -9.32
N SER A 266 -0.86 14.40 -9.62
CA SER A 266 -0.06 13.17 -9.65
C SER A 266 -0.34 12.36 -10.90
N LEU A 267 0.72 11.81 -11.49
CA LEU A 267 0.66 10.84 -12.57
C LEU A 267 1.48 9.61 -12.19
N ILE A 268 0.84 8.45 -12.15
CA ILE A 268 1.48 7.20 -11.76
C ILE A 268 1.87 6.42 -13.02
N ILE A 269 3.14 6.07 -13.15
CA ILE A 269 3.60 5.17 -14.20
C ILE A 269 3.36 3.74 -13.76
N ALA A 270 2.42 3.07 -14.41
CA ALA A 270 2.05 1.71 -14.09
C ALA A 270 3.11 0.72 -14.59
N ILE A 271 3.73 0.00 -13.68
CA ILE A 271 4.74 -1.04 -13.95
C ILE A 271 4.22 -2.44 -13.69
N ASP A 272 3.05 -2.55 -13.09
CA ASP A 272 2.41 -3.81 -12.78
C ASP A 272 0.88 -3.68 -12.77
N TYR A 273 0.22 -4.84 -12.72
CA TYR A 273 -1.24 -4.94 -12.74
C TYR A 273 -1.94 -4.19 -11.60
N ARG A 274 -1.26 -3.90 -10.48
CA ARG A 274 -1.87 -3.24 -9.30
C ARG A 274 -2.29 -1.82 -9.66
N ALA A 275 -1.39 -1.06 -10.29
CA ALA A 275 -1.67 0.30 -10.72
C ALA A 275 -2.78 0.33 -11.79
N VAL A 276 -2.69 -0.57 -12.78
CA VAL A 276 -3.71 -0.71 -13.85
C VAL A 276 -5.08 -1.07 -13.28
N ASN A 277 -5.16 -2.04 -12.37
CA ASN A 277 -6.42 -2.44 -11.75
C ASN A 277 -7.01 -1.33 -10.88
N MET A 278 -6.17 -0.64 -10.09
CA MET A 278 -6.62 0.49 -9.27
C MET A 278 -7.08 1.67 -10.11
N SER A 279 -6.45 1.93 -11.26
CA SER A 279 -6.94 2.94 -12.20
C SER A 279 -8.29 2.56 -12.80
N LYS A 280 -8.43 1.33 -13.29
CA LYS A 280 -9.71 0.83 -13.85
C LYS A 280 -10.85 0.86 -12.82
N GLN A 281 -10.55 0.55 -11.57
CA GLN A 281 -11.55 0.45 -10.51
C GLN A 281 -11.85 1.79 -9.85
N TYR A 282 -10.84 2.65 -9.68
CA TYR A 282 -10.95 3.88 -8.87
C TYR A 282 -10.62 5.17 -9.63
N GLY A 283 -10.27 5.09 -10.92
CA GLY A 283 -9.99 6.29 -11.72
C GLY A 283 -8.65 6.96 -11.42
N LEU A 284 -7.68 6.24 -10.83
CA LEU A 284 -6.35 6.81 -10.61
C LEU A 284 -5.70 7.24 -11.93
N PRO A 285 -5.07 8.44 -11.99
CA PRO A 285 -4.36 8.91 -13.17
C PRO A 285 -3.07 8.11 -13.37
N ILE A 286 -3.05 7.27 -14.39
CA ILE A 286 -1.90 6.43 -14.74
C ILE A 286 -1.55 6.54 -16.22
N ILE A 287 -0.29 6.22 -16.52
CA ILE A 287 0.19 5.82 -17.86
C ILE A 287 0.88 4.47 -17.70
N GLU A 288 0.58 3.52 -18.57
CA GLU A 288 1.34 2.27 -18.63
C GLU A 288 2.76 2.56 -19.12
N ARG A 289 3.78 1.90 -18.54
CA ARG A 289 5.19 2.19 -18.80
C ARG A 289 5.53 2.14 -20.30
N GLU A 290 4.94 1.22 -21.02
CA GLU A 290 5.14 1.04 -22.47
C GLU A 290 4.68 2.25 -23.29
N ASN A 291 3.78 3.06 -22.74
CA ASN A 291 3.19 4.22 -23.38
C ASN A 291 3.90 5.55 -23.04
N ILE A 292 4.97 5.52 -22.24
CA ILE A 292 5.71 6.74 -21.85
C ILE A 292 6.08 7.58 -23.07
N ARG A 293 6.62 6.95 -24.13
CA ARG A 293 7.08 7.64 -25.35
C ARG A 293 5.96 8.40 -26.07
N SER A 294 4.76 7.85 -26.08
CA SER A 294 3.63 8.41 -26.85
C SER A 294 2.71 9.33 -26.04
N GLU A 295 2.67 9.15 -24.72
CA GLU A 295 1.63 9.76 -23.89
C GLU A 295 2.16 10.70 -22.81
N LEU A 296 3.35 10.45 -22.22
CA LEU A 296 3.79 11.14 -21.01
C LEU A 296 3.91 12.66 -21.21
N ASP A 297 4.57 13.11 -22.27
CA ASP A 297 4.73 14.54 -22.56
C ASP A 297 3.39 15.24 -22.75
N LYS A 298 2.49 14.63 -23.50
CA LYS A 298 1.14 15.15 -23.73
C LYS A 298 0.33 15.23 -22.44
N PHE A 299 0.43 14.19 -21.58
CA PHE A 299 -0.30 14.13 -20.34
C PHE A 299 0.20 15.19 -19.34
N ILE A 300 1.52 15.35 -19.21
CA ILE A 300 2.13 16.39 -18.37
C ILE A 300 1.59 17.78 -18.75
N ASN A 301 1.53 18.10 -20.05
CA ASN A 301 1.13 19.39 -20.56
C ASN A 301 -0.39 19.58 -20.74
N SER A 302 -1.18 18.54 -20.49
CA SER A 302 -2.64 18.63 -20.48
C SER A 302 -3.19 19.11 -19.14
N SER A 303 -4.39 19.68 -19.14
CA SER A 303 -5.17 19.88 -17.94
C SER A 303 -6.06 18.66 -17.70
N PHE A 304 -6.07 18.14 -16.47
CA PHE A 304 -6.98 17.07 -16.06
C PHE A 304 -7.38 17.19 -14.60
N ASP A 305 -8.64 16.86 -14.32
CA ASP A 305 -9.14 16.82 -12.96
C ASP A 305 -8.87 15.45 -12.33
N THR A 306 -8.40 15.44 -11.09
CA THR A 306 -8.32 14.21 -10.31
C THR A 306 -9.68 13.84 -9.77
N LYS A 307 -10.13 12.62 -10.06
CA LYS A 307 -11.40 12.11 -9.56
C LYS A 307 -11.26 10.64 -9.21
N ILE A 308 -11.50 10.32 -7.94
CA ILE A 308 -11.59 8.94 -7.49
C ILE A 308 -13.03 8.48 -7.62
N THR A 309 -13.24 7.41 -8.38
CA THR A 309 -14.55 6.81 -8.63
C THR A 309 -14.59 5.39 -8.09
N GLY A 310 -15.77 4.82 -7.89
CA GLY A 310 -15.89 3.40 -7.52
C GLY A 310 -15.48 3.06 -6.07
N LEU A 311 -15.03 4.03 -5.28
CA LEU A 311 -14.78 3.86 -3.85
C LEU A 311 -16.06 4.20 -3.08
N ASP A 312 -16.61 3.21 -2.39
CA ASP A 312 -17.83 3.39 -1.60
C ASP A 312 -17.46 3.65 -0.12
N PHE A 313 -17.51 4.92 0.29
CA PHE A 313 -17.27 5.32 1.66
C PHE A 313 -18.28 4.74 2.65
N GLY A 314 -19.52 4.49 2.21
CA GLY A 314 -20.53 3.83 3.03
C GLY A 314 -20.17 2.40 3.36
N VAL A 315 -19.54 1.67 2.43
CA VAL A 315 -19.01 0.32 2.66
C VAL A 315 -17.84 0.35 3.65
N ILE A 316 -16.96 1.35 3.55
CA ILE A 316 -15.84 1.52 4.49
C ILE A 316 -16.36 1.74 5.90
N GLU A 317 -17.28 2.69 6.09
CA GLU A 317 -17.85 2.99 7.41
C GLU A 317 -18.66 1.81 7.95
N LYS A 318 -19.48 1.15 7.12
CA LYS A 318 -20.19 -0.07 7.51
C LYS A 318 -19.24 -1.17 7.98
N TRP A 319 -18.07 -1.31 7.33
CA TRP A 319 -17.07 -2.27 7.76
C TRP A 319 -16.45 -1.88 9.11
N LYS A 320 -16.15 -0.60 9.35
CA LYS A 320 -15.62 -0.10 10.62
C LYS A 320 -16.61 -0.26 11.79
N MET A 321 -17.91 -0.08 11.55
CA MET A 321 -18.98 -0.16 12.56
C MET A 321 -19.13 -1.52 13.23
N GLN A 322 -18.53 -2.58 12.69
CA GLN A 322 -18.55 -3.89 13.35
C GLN A 322 -17.65 -3.98 14.59
N PHE A 323 -16.81 -2.95 14.83
CA PHE A 323 -15.87 -2.90 15.94
C PHE A 323 -16.36 -1.91 17.00
N GLU A 324 -16.29 -2.32 18.24
CA GLU A 324 -16.65 -1.51 19.42
C GLU A 324 -15.37 -1.00 20.07
N PHE A 325 -15.16 0.31 20.04
CA PHE A 325 -14.02 0.99 20.66
C PHE A 325 -14.43 1.96 21.76
#